data_ae6600b3911775fcf25a8561f288d87c
#
_entry.id   ae6600b3911775fcf25a8561f288d87c
#
_cell.length_a   1.000
_cell.length_b   1.000
_cell.length_c   1.000
_cell.angle_alpha   90.00
_cell.angle_beta   90.00
_cell.angle_gamma   90.00
#
_symmetry.space_group_name_H-M   'P 1'
#
loop_
_entity.id
_entity.type
_entity.pdbx_description
1 polymer ?
#
loop_
_entity_poly.entity_id
_entity_poly.type
_entity_poly.pdbx_seq_one_letter_code
_entity_poly.pdbx_strand_id
1 'polypeptide(L)'
;MDFKKDFTILAEKYNLNYQYQDFKNCFGGNWWVYTHSLFNDSGCFTIHVLPQRGEVDCYFAEKFSTDRKELCGNPINVYEVEKEIWNKNAKIWFFKNPFYYWNQEKIIKTLIEIINVLIEKDNEFFGVKIK
;
A
#
# COMPACT_ATOMS: atom_id res chain seq x y z
N MET A 1 9.11 -7.60 -11.02
CA MET A 1 8.15 -7.59 -9.90
C MET A 1 6.85 -6.93 -10.37
N ASP A 2 5.82 -7.73 -10.54
CA ASP A 2 4.53 -7.25 -11.04
C ASP A 2 3.41 -7.69 -10.10
N PHE A 3 2.82 -6.75 -9.39
CA PHE A 3 1.73 -6.99 -8.44
C PHE A 3 0.36 -6.60 -8.96
N LYS A 4 0.26 -6.20 -10.22
CA LYS A 4 -1.02 -5.77 -10.81
C LYS A 4 -2.09 -6.85 -10.68
N LYS A 5 -1.73 -8.10 -10.92
CA LYS A 5 -2.65 -9.23 -10.81
C LYS A 5 -3.13 -9.43 -9.36
N ASP A 6 -2.20 -9.35 -8.41
CA ASP A 6 -2.53 -9.54 -6.99
C ASP A 6 -3.48 -8.45 -6.49
N PHE A 7 -3.23 -7.19 -6.86
CA PHE A 7 -4.10 -6.09 -6.50
C PHE A 7 -5.45 -6.14 -7.22
N THR A 8 -5.47 -6.62 -8.45
CA THR A 8 -6.71 -6.81 -9.19
C THR A 8 -7.61 -7.84 -8.50
N ILE A 9 -7.02 -8.97 -8.07
CA ILE A 9 -7.74 -10.01 -7.33
C ILE A 9 -8.29 -9.44 -6.02
N LEU A 10 -7.48 -8.69 -5.29
CA LEU A 10 -7.89 -8.07 -4.04
C LEU A 10 -9.04 -7.08 -4.25
N ALA A 11 -8.94 -6.24 -5.27
CA ALA A 11 -9.97 -5.27 -5.62
C ALA A 11 -11.29 -5.95 -5.98
N GLU A 12 -11.25 -6.98 -6.79
CA GLU A 12 -12.45 -7.75 -7.18
C GLU A 12 -13.10 -8.40 -5.96
N LYS A 13 -12.29 -8.96 -5.07
CA LYS A 13 -12.78 -9.63 -3.86
C LYS A 13 -13.60 -8.69 -2.96
N TYR A 14 -13.21 -7.44 -2.87
CA TYR A 14 -13.81 -6.47 -1.95
C TYR A 14 -14.57 -5.35 -2.65
N ASN A 15 -14.83 -5.50 -3.95
CA ASN A 15 -15.55 -4.50 -4.75
C ASN A 15 -14.89 -3.12 -4.70
N LEU A 16 -13.56 -3.10 -4.78
CA LEU A 16 -12.77 -1.88 -4.85
C LEU A 16 -12.38 -1.57 -6.29
N ASN A 17 -12.04 -0.32 -6.54
CA ASN A 17 -11.36 0.07 -7.75
C ASN A 17 -9.86 -0.06 -7.57
N TYR A 18 -9.17 -0.48 -8.61
CA TYR A 18 -7.72 -0.55 -8.62
C TYR A 18 -7.16 0.20 -9.81
N GLN A 19 -6.14 1.02 -9.58
CA GLN A 19 -5.44 1.75 -10.63
C GLN A 19 -3.93 1.67 -10.41
N TYR A 20 -3.23 1.27 -11.44
CA TYR A 20 -1.77 1.32 -11.49
C TYR A 20 -1.33 2.56 -12.27
N GLN A 21 -0.32 3.24 -11.75
CA GLN A 21 0.29 4.38 -12.44
C GLN A 21 1.81 4.32 -12.27
N ASP A 22 2.55 4.70 -13.31
CA ASP A 22 3.98 4.93 -13.18
C ASP A 22 4.27 6.41 -13.44
N PHE A 23 5.10 6.98 -12.59
CA PHE A 23 5.52 8.36 -12.67
C PHE A 23 7.02 8.41 -12.86
N LYS A 24 7.48 9.21 -13.82
CA LYS A 24 8.89 9.39 -14.13
C LYS A 24 9.30 10.82 -13.79
N ASN A 25 10.61 11.04 -13.65
CA ASN A 25 11.18 12.36 -13.37
C ASN A 25 10.59 13.01 -12.11
N CYS A 26 10.39 12.20 -11.06
CA CYS A 26 9.89 12.68 -9.77
C CYS A 26 11.01 13.33 -8.94
N PHE A 27 10.61 14.15 -7.96
CA PHE A 27 11.50 14.78 -6.99
C PHE A 27 12.61 15.65 -7.62
N GLY A 28 12.31 16.26 -8.77
CA GLY A 28 13.26 17.13 -9.46
C GLY A 28 14.42 16.41 -10.15
N GLY A 29 14.33 15.11 -10.34
CA GLY A 29 15.38 14.30 -10.97
C GLY A 29 14.81 13.12 -11.77
N ASN A 30 15.64 12.09 -11.98
CA ASN A 30 15.27 10.90 -12.75
C ASN A 30 14.69 9.78 -11.85
N TRP A 31 13.96 10.14 -10.82
CA TRP A 31 13.35 9.17 -9.91
C TRP A 31 12.06 8.64 -10.49
N TRP A 32 11.88 7.32 -10.38
CA TRP A 32 10.68 6.62 -10.81
C TRP A 32 9.87 6.24 -9.60
N VAL A 33 8.54 6.41 -9.70
CA VAL A 33 7.60 5.97 -8.67
C VAL A 33 6.52 5.13 -9.36
N TYR A 34 6.37 3.90 -8.91
CA TYR A 34 5.27 3.04 -9.33
C TYR A 34 4.22 3.04 -8.25
N THR A 35 2.97 3.29 -8.62
CA THR A 35 1.88 3.39 -7.65
C THR A 35 0.80 2.35 -7.89
N HIS A 36 0.33 1.76 -6.80
CA HIS A 36 -0.83 0.89 -6.77
C HIS A 36 -1.87 1.55 -5.87
N SER A 37 -3.03 1.90 -6.41
CA SER A 37 -4.09 2.55 -5.66
C SER A 37 -5.32 1.65 -5.58
N LEU A 38 -5.84 1.49 -4.36
CA LEU A 38 -7.10 0.80 -4.08
C LEU A 38 -8.06 1.83 -3.50
N PHE A 39 -9.21 2.00 -4.12
CA PHE A 39 -10.10 3.09 -3.74
C PHE A 39 -11.57 2.79 -4.00
N ASN A 40 -12.41 3.54 -3.30
CA ASN A 40 -13.84 3.61 -3.49
C ASN A 40 -14.31 5.02 -3.08
N ASP A 41 -15.60 5.21 -2.88
CA ASP A 41 -16.15 6.53 -2.49
C ASP A 41 -15.70 7.01 -1.12
N SER A 42 -15.21 6.11 -0.26
CA SER A 42 -14.79 6.47 1.10
C SER A 42 -13.34 6.92 1.21
N GLY A 43 -12.49 6.57 0.26
CA GLY A 43 -11.08 6.94 0.32
C GLY A 43 -10.22 6.17 -0.67
N CYS A 44 -8.93 6.52 -0.66
CA CYS A 44 -7.92 5.94 -1.53
C CYS A 44 -6.68 5.56 -0.72
N PHE A 45 -6.31 4.30 -0.79
CA PHE A 45 -5.04 3.81 -0.25
C PHE A 45 -4.08 3.63 -1.41
N THR A 46 -2.88 4.21 -1.31
CA THR A 46 -1.88 4.12 -2.37
C THR A 46 -0.55 3.63 -1.83
N ILE A 47 0.02 2.67 -2.54
CA ILE A 47 1.36 2.18 -2.31
C ILE A 47 2.28 2.80 -3.36
N HIS A 48 3.30 3.52 -2.92
CA HIS A 48 4.35 4.08 -3.76
C HIS A 48 5.59 3.20 -3.66
N VAL A 49 6.00 2.65 -4.79
CA VAL A 49 7.21 1.83 -4.89
C VAL A 49 8.29 2.69 -5.53
N LEU A 50 9.39 2.89 -4.81
CA LEU A 50 10.54 3.66 -5.27
C LEU A 50 11.71 2.69 -5.49
N PRO A 51 11.85 2.10 -6.68
CA PRO A 51 12.85 1.04 -6.89
C PRO A 51 14.29 1.52 -6.75
N GLN A 52 14.57 2.77 -7.11
CA GLN A 52 15.93 3.32 -7.03
C GLN A 52 16.38 3.54 -5.59
N ARG A 53 15.44 3.65 -4.64
CA ARG A 53 15.73 3.83 -3.22
C ARG A 53 15.48 2.58 -2.40
N GLY A 54 14.90 1.54 -3.00
CA GLY A 54 14.51 0.34 -2.28
C GLY A 54 13.39 0.58 -1.27
N GLU A 55 12.58 1.62 -1.46
CA GLU A 55 11.53 2.02 -0.52
C GLU A 55 10.14 1.69 -1.02
N VAL A 56 9.26 1.45 -0.06
CA VAL A 56 7.81 1.34 -0.28
C VAL A 56 7.14 2.25 0.75
N ASP A 57 6.40 3.25 0.26
CA ASP A 57 5.68 4.19 1.09
C ASP A 57 4.18 4.03 0.87
N CYS A 58 3.39 4.26 1.90
CA CYS A 58 1.94 4.14 1.85
C CYS A 58 1.28 5.43 2.28
N TYR A 59 0.18 5.77 1.60
CA TYR A 59 -0.56 7.00 1.86
C TYR A 59 -2.06 6.75 1.78
N PHE A 60 -2.80 7.53 2.56
CA PHE A 60 -4.25 7.63 2.47
C PHE A 60 -4.63 9.01 1.92
N ALA A 61 -5.53 9.03 0.95
CA ALA A 61 -6.16 10.25 0.45
C ALA A 61 -7.67 10.08 0.45
N GLU A 62 -8.41 11.19 0.51
CA GLU A 62 -9.88 11.12 0.54
C GLU A 62 -10.47 10.56 -0.75
N LYS A 63 -9.77 10.75 -1.88
CA LYS A 63 -10.20 10.25 -3.19
C LYS A 63 -8.99 9.94 -4.07
N PHE A 64 -9.23 9.11 -5.08
CA PHE A 64 -8.23 8.81 -6.09
C PHE A 64 -7.91 10.05 -6.94
N SER A 65 -6.66 10.17 -7.35
CA SER A 65 -6.19 11.20 -8.28
C SER A 65 -5.15 10.63 -9.24
N THR A 66 -5.06 11.21 -10.42
CA THR A 66 -3.99 10.91 -11.36
C THR A 66 -2.74 11.75 -11.08
N ASP A 67 -2.83 12.71 -10.18
CA ASP A 67 -1.70 13.50 -9.71
C ASP A 67 -1.05 12.81 -8.51
N ARG A 68 0.22 12.43 -8.66
CA ARG A 68 0.98 11.77 -7.58
C ARG A 68 0.97 12.56 -6.28
N LYS A 69 1.08 13.89 -6.34
CA LYS A 69 1.13 14.74 -5.15
C LYS A 69 -0.20 14.71 -4.38
N GLU A 70 -1.30 14.63 -5.08
CA GLU A 70 -2.62 14.52 -4.44
C GLU A 70 -2.83 13.16 -3.79
N LEU A 71 -2.19 12.11 -4.33
CA LEU A 71 -2.21 10.79 -3.73
C LEU A 71 -1.39 10.73 -2.44
N CYS A 72 -0.39 11.58 -2.28
CA CYS A 72 0.42 11.69 -1.07
C CYS A 72 -0.30 12.57 -0.02
N GLY A 73 -1.50 12.17 0.39
CA GLY A 73 -2.28 12.88 1.40
C GLY A 73 -1.71 12.69 2.80
N ASN A 74 -2.11 11.61 3.46
CA ASN A 74 -1.65 11.27 4.81
C ASN A 74 -0.74 10.05 4.76
N PRO A 75 0.53 10.16 5.22
CA PRO A 75 1.42 9.00 5.27
C PRO A 75 0.91 7.98 6.29
N ILE A 76 1.04 6.71 5.95
CA ILE A 76 0.61 5.61 6.80
C ILE A 76 1.85 4.88 7.31
N ASN A 77 1.96 4.78 8.63
CA ASN A 77 3.03 4.00 9.24
C ASN A 77 2.63 2.53 9.30
N VAL A 78 3.02 1.79 8.27
CA VAL A 78 2.68 0.37 8.16
C VAL A 78 3.31 -0.48 9.25
N TYR A 79 4.40 -0.01 9.89
CA TYR A 79 5.03 -0.73 10.99
C TYR A 79 4.15 -0.74 12.22
N GLU A 80 3.53 0.39 12.55
CA GLU A 80 2.64 0.47 13.71
C GLU A 80 1.38 -0.36 13.49
N VAL A 81 0.80 -0.28 12.30
CA VAL A 81 -0.36 -1.09 11.94
C VAL A 81 -0.04 -2.57 12.00
N GLU A 82 1.08 -2.95 11.42
CA GLU A 82 1.58 -4.31 11.46
C GLU A 82 1.79 -4.79 12.89
N LYS A 83 2.47 -3.99 13.71
CA LYS A 83 2.74 -4.31 15.10
C LYS A 83 1.44 -4.54 15.90
N GLU A 84 0.42 -3.73 15.66
CA GLU A 84 -0.87 -3.85 16.32
C GLU A 84 -1.59 -5.15 15.92
N ILE A 85 -1.56 -5.50 14.65
CA ILE A 85 -2.20 -6.70 14.13
C ILE A 85 -1.44 -7.96 14.56
N TRP A 86 -0.14 -7.94 14.49
CA TRP A 86 0.69 -9.12 14.64
C TRP A 86 1.20 -9.35 16.06
N ASN A 87 1.20 -8.34 16.92
CA ASN A 87 1.44 -8.56 18.35
C ASN A 87 0.37 -9.48 18.95
N LYS A 88 -0.81 -9.53 18.34
CA LYS A 88 -1.86 -10.47 18.74
C LYS A 88 -1.65 -11.88 18.20
N ASN A 89 -0.90 -12.03 17.11
CA ASN A 89 -0.74 -13.31 16.39
C ASN A 89 0.73 -13.73 16.19
N ALA A 90 1.63 -12.97 16.72
CA ALA A 90 3.05 -13.28 16.96
C ALA A 90 3.91 -13.69 15.76
N LYS A 91 3.83 -13.03 14.59
CA LYS A 91 4.77 -13.47 13.54
C LYS A 91 5.17 -12.47 12.48
N ILE A 92 5.56 -11.25 12.86
CA ILE A 92 6.30 -10.51 11.85
C ILE A 92 7.66 -10.10 12.35
N TRP A 93 8.55 -11.04 12.23
CA TRP A 93 9.95 -10.78 12.50
C TRP A 93 10.64 -10.03 11.35
N PHE A 94 10.11 -10.07 10.13
CA PHE A 94 10.85 -9.51 9.00
C PHE A 94 10.86 -7.98 8.98
N PHE A 95 9.89 -7.31 9.59
CA PHE A 95 9.95 -5.86 9.78
C PHE A 95 10.99 -5.44 10.80
N LYS A 96 11.48 -6.37 11.61
CA LYS A 96 12.61 -6.16 12.48
C LYS A 96 13.94 -6.46 11.79
N ASN A 97 13.89 -6.98 10.56
CA ASN A 97 15.07 -7.27 9.77
C ASN A 97 15.61 -5.96 9.19
N PRO A 98 16.88 -5.60 9.44
CA PRO A 98 17.45 -4.36 8.92
C PRO A 98 17.50 -4.30 7.39
N PHE A 99 17.28 -5.39 6.72
CA PHE A 99 17.29 -5.45 5.26
C PHE A 99 15.90 -5.52 4.64
N TYR A 100 14.83 -5.29 5.39
CA TYR A 100 13.47 -5.46 4.87
C TYR A 100 13.18 -4.55 3.67
N TYR A 101 13.69 -3.34 3.65
CA TYR A 101 13.45 -2.40 2.57
C TYR A 101 14.20 -2.77 1.28
N TRP A 102 15.15 -3.66 1.34
CA TRP A 102 15.80 -4.22 0.16
C TRP A 102 14.91 -5.23 -0.55
N ASN A 103 13.84 -5.66 0.10
CA ASN A 103 12.93 -6.67 -0.43
C ASN A 103 11.52 -6.11 -0.56
N GLN A 104 11.34 -5.26 -1.56
CA GLN A 104 10.07 -4.63 -1.87
C GLN A 104 8.94 -5.64 -2.11
N GLU A 105 9.26 -6.78 -2.71
CA GLU A 105 8.29 -7.85 -2.96
C GLU A 105 7.67 -8.38 -1.66
N LYS A 106 8.48 -8.63 -0.66
CA LYS A 106 7.97 -9.09 0.65
C LYS A 106 7.10 -8.04 1.34
N ILE A 107 7.51 -6.78 1.25
CA ILE A 107 6.74 -5.69 1.85
C ILE A 107 5.35 -5.63 1.20
N ILE A 108 5.28 -5.67 -0.11
CA ILE A 108 4.01 -5.57 -0.83
C ILE A 108 3.13 -6.79 -0.56
N LYS A 109 3.69 -8.00 -0.57
CA LYS A 109 2.94 -9.21 -0.21
C LYS A 109 2.37 -9.14 1.19
N THR A 110 3.17 -8.64 2.14
CA THR A 110 2.71 -8.46 3.52
C THR A 110 1.61 -7.42 3.63
N LEU A 111 1.72 -6.32 2.88
CA LEU A 111 0.66 -5.30 2.84
C LEU A 111 -0.66 -5.89 2.34
N ILE A 112 -0.62 -6.72 1.31
CA ILE A 112 -1.81 -7.40 0.79
C ILE A 112 -2.44 -8.28 1.87
N GLU A 113 -1.63 -9.03 2.61
CA GLU A 113 -2.12 -9.86 3.73
C GLU A 113 -2.73 -9.01 4.83
N ILE A 114 -2.08 -7.90 5.20
CA ILE A 114 -2.59 -6.98 6.22
C ILE A 114 -3.93 -6.39 5.78
N ILE A 115 -4.05 -5.97 4.54
CA ILE A 115 -5.31 -5.43 3.99
C ILE A 115 -6.43 -6.47 4.14
N ASN A 116 -6.18 -7.71 3.75
CA ASN A 116 -7.17 -8.78 3.91
C ASN A 116 -7.59 -8.97 5.36
N VAL A 117 -6.64 -9.00 6.28
CA VAL A 117 -6.92 -9.16 7.72
C VAL A 117 -7.75 -8.00 8.26
N LEU A 118 -7.39 -6.78 7.91
CA LEU A 118 -8.11 -5.58 8.36
C LEU A 118 -9.55 -5.55 7.85
N ILE A 119 -9.75 -5.84 6.57
CA ILE A 119 -11.08 -5.87 5.97
C ILE A 119 -11.96 -6.94 6.63
N GLU A 120 -11.41 -8.13 6.87
CA GLU A 120 -12.15 -9.22 7.51
C GLU A 120 -12.52 -8.89 8.95
N LYS A 121 -11.71 -8.09 9.63
CA LYS A 121 -11.93 -7.71 11.02
C LYS A 121 -12.97 -6.60 11.18
N ASP A 122 -12.84 -5.51 10.41
CA ASP A 122 -13.63 -4.29 10.64
C ASP A 122 -14.30 -3.73 9.38
N ASN A 123 -14.26 -4.42 8.26
CA ASN A 123 -14.73 -3.92 6.96
C ASN A 123 -14.06 -2.62 6.55
N GLU A 124 -12.80 -2.46 6.91
CA GLU A 124 -12.05 -1.22 6.67
C GLU A 124 -10.55 -1.52 6.65
N PHE A 125 -9.80 -0.75 5.87
CA PHE A 125 -8.34 -0.79 5.92
C PHE A 125 -7.77 0.60 5.65
N PHE A 126 -6.83 1.04 6.48
CA PHE A 126 -6.11 2.31 6.35
C PHE A 126 -7.00 3.51 5.99
N GLY A 127 -8.22 3.58 6.54
CA GLY A 127 -9.17 4.64 6.26
C GLY A 127 -10.15 4.36 5.12
N VAL A 128 -9.95 3.31 4.34
CA VAL A 128 -10.86 2.92 3.25
C VAL A 128 -11.91 1.96 3.80
N LYS A 129 -13.17 2.36 3.75
CA LYS A 129 -14.28 1.55 4.25
C LYS A 129 -14.85 0.66 3.15
N ILE A 130 -15.11 -0.60 3.51
CA ILE A 130 -15.70 -1.58 2.61
C ILE A 130 -17.20 -1.62 2.85
N LYS A 131 -17.94 -1.51 1.77
CA LYS A 131 -19.42 -1.57 1.85
C LYS A 131 -19.93 -3.01 1.87
#